data_cdc7c4b1c29694c06c5012d189769e43
#
_entry.id   cdc7c4b1c29694c06c5012d189769e43
#
_cell.length_a   1.000
_cell.length_b   1.000
_cell.length_c   1.000
_cell.angle_alpha   90.00
_cell.angle_beta   90.00
_cell.angle_gamma   90.00
#
_symmetry.space_group_name_H-M   'P 1'
#
loop_
_entity.id
_entity.type
_entity.pdbx_description
1 polymer ?
#
loop_
_entity_poly.entity_id
_entity_poly.type
_entity_poly.pdbx_seq_one_letter_code
_entity_poly.pdbx_strand_id
1 'polypeptide(L)'
;IAPVQMLSSPQTVTAAQGVVEGVQSPYTPTSGASVTVFRGLPYAQPPVGELRWQPPVAPASWQGARKADTFSDSCYQPQHTSNFVWRREAFPVSEDCLYLNVWTSDTKRQQPVMVWFHGGAHTSGQGHSPIFDGSELAGQGVVLITINYRLGPFGFLAHPLLASESTYGSAG
;
A
#
# COMPACT_ATOMS: atom_id res chain seq x y z
N ILE A 1 3.93 32.57 -22.09
CA ILE A 1 4.86 31.41 -22.07
C ILE A 1 4.64 30.75 -20.71
N ALA A 2 3.96 29.61 -20.70
CA ALA A 2 3.80 28.84 -19.49
C ALA A 2 5.18 28.34 -19.02
N PRO A 3 5.47 28.33 -17.71
CA PRO A 3 6.74 27.81 -17.22
C PRO A 3 6.81 26.31 -17.55
N VAL A 4 7.91 25.88 -18.16
CA VAL A 4 8.25 24.47 -18.33
C VAL A 4 8.44 23.92 -16.92
N GLN A 5 7.49 23.10 -16.44
CA GLN A 5 7.70 22.32 -15.24
C GLN A 5 8.85 21.34 -15.51
N MET A 6 10.00 21.63 -14.92
CA MET A 6 11.08 20.65 -14.88
C MET A 6 10.56 19.45 -14.08
N LEU A 7 10.42 18.32 -14.77
CA LEU A 7 10.14 17.05 -14.12
C LEU A 7 11.26 16.80 -13.10
N SER A 8 10.94 16.79 -11.83
CA SER A 8 11.93 16.46 -10.80
C SER A 8 12.42 15.04 -11.08
N SER A 9 13.74 14.84 -10.95
CA SER A 9 14.33 13.52 -11.10
C SER A 9 13.63 12.53 -10.14
N PRO A 10 13.36 11.31 -10.58
CA PRO A 10 12.72 10.32 -9.73
C PRO A 10 13.56 10.12 -8.47
N GLN A 11 12.89 10.03 -7.32
CA GLN A 11 13.54 9.80 -6.05
C GLN A 11 13.74 8.31 -5.82
N THR A 12 14.96 7.89 -5.56
CA THR A 12 15.29 6.49 -5.27
C THR A 12 15.64 6.29 -3.80
N VAL A 13 15.22 5.15 -3.26
CA VAL A 13 15.54 4.71 -1.89
C VAL A 13 15.98 3.26 -1.94
N THR A 14 17.00 2.90 -1.16
CA THR A 14 17.41 1.51 -0.99
C THR A 14 16.65 0.90 0.19
N ALA A 15 15.79 -0.07 -0.11
CA ALA A 15 15.10 -0.91 0.86
C ALA A 15 15.86 -2.25 1.04
N ALA A 16 15.44 -3.04 2.02
CA ALA A 16 16.06 -4.34 2.28
C ALA A 16 15.99 -5.31 1.09
N GLN A 17 14.96 -5.22 0.27
CA GLN A 17 14.75 -6.09 -0.89
C GLN A 17 15.40 -5.56 -2.18
N GLY A 18 15.76 -4.28 -2.24
CA GLY A 18 16.37 -3.65 -3.40
C GLY A 18 16.06 -2.16 -3.52
N VAL A 19 16.45 -1.55 -4.62
CA VAL A 19 16.21 -0.13 -4.87
C VAL A 19 14.77 0.07 -5.35
N VAL A 20 14.13 1.13 -4.85
CA VAL A 20 12.80 1.56 -5.30
C VAL A 20 12.86 2.98 -5.84
N GLU A 21 12.09 3.24 -6.87
CA GLU A 21 11.98 4.54 -7.53
C GLU A 21 10.56 5.07 -7.36
N GLY A 22 10.43 6.16 -6.60
CA GLY A 22 9.15 6.84 -6.38
C GLY A 22 8.88 7.93 -7.41
N VAL A 23 7.65 8.42 -7.42
CA VAL A 23 7.21 9.51 -8.29
C VAL A 23 6.77 10.71 -7.46
N GLN A 24 6.75 11.88 -8.10
CA GLN A 24 6.16 13.08 -7.50
C GLN A 24 4.68 12.86 -7.25
N SER A 25 4.19 13.18 -6.05
CA SER A 25 2.75 13.18 -5.78
C SER A 25 2.04 14.21 -6.69
N PRO A 26 0.87 13.86 -7.24
CA PRO A 26 0.05 14.82 -7.98
C PRO A 26 -0.58 15.89 -7.08
N TYR A 27 -0.65 15.65 -5.77
CA TYR A 27 -1.21 16.58 -4.80
C TYR A 27 -0.11 17.41 -4.14
N THR A 28 -0.29 18.73 -4.16
CA THR A 28 0.59 19.66 -3.45
C THR A 28 -0.01 19.93 -2.07
N PRO A 29 0.70 19.60 -0.98
CA PRO A 29 0.21 19.89 0.37
C PRO A 29 0.13 21.40 0.63
N THR A 30 -0.66 21.77 1.64
CA THR A 30 -0.83 23.18 2.07
C THR A 30 0.49 23.85 2.44
N SER A 31 1.47 23.07 2.93
CA SER A 31 2.83 23.56 3.20
C SER A 31 3.62 23.94 1.95
N GLY A 32 3.17 23.58 0.76
CA GLY A 32 3.90 23.75 -0.50
C GLY A 32 5.07 22.79 -0.69
N ALA A 33 5.28 21.83 0.22
CA ALA A 33 6.38 20.87 0.13
C ALA A 33 6.22 19.95 -1.08
N SER A 34 7.34 19.57 -1.68
CA SER A 34 7.37 18.49 -2.68
C SER A 34 7.25 17.14 -1.97
N VAL A 35 6.31 16.32 -2.39
CA VAL A 35 6.07 15.00 -1.82
C VAL A 35 6.36 13.92 -2.84
N THR A 36 7.17 12.95 -2.45
CA THR A 36 7.40 11.73 -3.21
C THR A 36 6.45 10.64 -2.72
N VAL A 37 5.84 9.91 -3.65
CA VAL A 37 5.03 8.74 -3.35
C VAL A 37 5.65 7.49 -3.98
N PHE A 38 5.73 6.43 -3.19
CA PHE A 38 6.09 5.08 -3.63
C PHE A 38 4.82 4.23 -3.54
N ARG A 39 4.35 3.72 -4.68
CA ARG A 39 3.10 2.98 -4.80
C ARG A 39 3.37 1.51 -5.06
N GLY A 40 2.56 0.64 -4.50
CA GLY A 40 2.59 -0.80 -4.80
C GLY A 40 3.90 -1.49 -4.41
N LEU A 41 4.42 -1.19 -3.23
CA LEU A 41 5.59 -1.88 -2.68
C LEU A 41 5.16 -3.18 -2.01
N PRO A 42 5.66 -4.36 -2.44
CA PRO A 42 5.33 -5.62 -1.78
C PRO A 42 5.97 -5.67 -0.40
N TYR A 43 5.21 -6.00 0.62
CA TYR A 43 5.74 -6.27 1.96
C TYR A 43 5.73 -7.76 2.32
N ALA A 44 5.09 -8.58 1.50
CA ALA A 44 5.10 -10.03 1.58
C ALA A 44 5.06 -10.66 0.18
N GLN A 45 5.36 -11.94 0.08
CA GLN A 45 5.12 -12.72 -1.14
C GLN A 45 3.62 -12.80 -1.42
N PRO A 46 3.20 -12.96 -2.70
CA PRO A 46 1.81 -13.19 -3.04
C PRO A 46 1.23 -14.38 -2.27
N PRO A 47 0.16 -14.21 -1.48
CA PRO A 47 -0.43 -15.28 -0.67
C PRO A 47 -1.35 -16.18 -1.50
N VAL A 48 -0.79 -16.80 -2.54
CA VAL A 48 -1.51 -17.64 -3.50
C VAL A 48 -1.03 -19.08 -3.42
N GLY A 49 -1.84 -20.03 -3.91
CA GLY A 49 -1.49 -21.44 -3.92
C GLY A 49 -1.18 -21.96 -2.51
N GLU A 50 -0.01 -22.52 -2.30
CA GLU A 50 0.45 -23.06 -1.01
C GLU A 50 0.63 -21.99 0.07
N LEU A 51 0.74 -20.72 -0.30
CA LEU A 51 0.84 -19.61 0.66
C LEU A 51 -0.52 -19.01 1.05
N ARG A 52 -1.62 -19.50 0.46
CA ARG A 52 -2.96 -19.09 0.87
C ARG A 52 -3.21 -19.59 2.29
N TRP A 53 -3.76 -18.71 3.13
CA TRP A 53 -4.00 -18.91 4.57
C TRP A 53 -2.75 -19.18 5.42
N GLN A 54 -1.55 -19.15 4.83
CA GLN A 54 -0.31 -19.22 5.58
C GLN A 54 0.10 -17.84 6.13
N PRO A 55 0.90 -17.76 7.20
CA PRO A 55 1.51 -16.53 7.64
C PRO A 55 2.28 -15.84 6.51
N PRO A 56 2.34 -14.49 6.47
CA PRO A 56 3.05 -13.77 5.42
C PRO A 56 4.53 -14.17 5.36
N VAL A 57 5.01 -14.41 4.16
CA VAL A 57 6.44 -14.70 3.89
C VAL A 57 7.10 -13.43 3.35
N ALA A 58 8.32 -13.15 3.76
CA ALA A 58 9.06 -11.97 3.29
C ALA A 58 9.14 -11.91 1.76
N PRO A 59 9.00 -10.73 1.15
CA PRO A 59 9.04 -10.60 -0.31
C PRO A 59 10.44 -10.92 -0.84
N ALA A 60 10.50 -11.42 -2.07
CA ALA A 60 11.76 -11.68 -2.75
C ALA A 60 12.52 -10.36 -3.01
N SER A 61 13.84 -10.44 -2.97
CA SER A 61 14.69 -9.33 -3.41
C SER A 61 14.67 -9.20 -4.94
N TRP A 62 14.86 -7.98 -5.42
CA TRP A 62 14.92 -7.68 -6.86
C TRP A 62 16.24 -7.01 -7.23
N GLN A 63 16.60 -7.12 -8.51
CA GLN A 63 17.74 -6.44 -9.09
C GLN A 63 17.29 -5.15 -9.79
N GLY A 64 18.15 -4.15 -9.80
CA GLY A 64 17.86 -2.85 -10.39
C GLY A 64 16.88 -2.01 -9.57
N ALA A 65 16.41 -0.91 -10.12
CA ALA A 65 15.42 -0.04 -9.49
C ALA A 65 14.00 -0.49 -9.87
N ARG A 66 13.20 -0.85 -8.87
CA ARG A 66 11.77 -1.14 -9.03
C ARG A 66 10.98 0.17 -9.09
N LYS A 67 10.27 0.38 -10.18
CA LYS A 67 9.34 1.51 -10.29
C LYS A 67 8.17 1.32 -9.33
N ALA A 68 7.93 2.32 -8.51
CA ALA A 68 6.85 2.36 -7.53
C ALA A 68 5.87 3.50 -7.89
N ASP A 69 5.36 3.48 -9.11
CA ASP A 69 4.52 4.51 -9.73
C ASP A 69 3.04 4.13 -9.83
N THR A 70 2.69 2.86 -9.59
CA THR A 70 1.35 2.31 -9.76
C THR A 70 0.89 1.62 -8.48
N PHE A 71 -0.35 1.86 -8.06
CA PHE A 71 -0.96 1.12 -6.97
C PHE A 71 -1.18 -0.34 -7.36
N SER A 72 -1.09 -1.23 -6.39
CA SER A 72 -1.44 -2.64 -6.56
C SER A 72 -2.95 -2.84 -6.62
N ASP A 73 -3.38 -4.04 -6.99
CA ASP A 73 -4.75 -4.48 -6.82
C ASP A 73 -5.15 -4.48 -5.33
N SER A 74 -6.46 -4.29 -5.08
CA SER A 74 -7.04 -4.46 -3.76
C SER A 74 -7.10 -5.94 -3.38
N CYS A 75 -7.10 -6.25 -2.08
CA CYS A 75 -7.34 -7.62 -1.64
C CYS A 75 -8.75 -8.07 -1.99
N TYR A 76 -8.91 -9.38 -2.21
CA TYR A 76 -10.16 -9.98 -2.65
C TYR A 76 -11.31 -9.60 -1.71
N GLN A 77 -12.36 -9.01 -2.26
CA GLN A 77 -13.49 -8.47 -1.52
C GLN A 77 -14.73 -8.35 -2.42
N PRO A 78 -15.94 -8.34 -1.86
CA PRO A 78 -17.15 -8.08 -2.64
C PRO A 78 -17.09 -6.71 -3.31
N GLN A 79 -17.48 -6.67 -4.58
CA GLN A 79 -17.64 -5.43 -5.35
C GLN A 79 -19.01 -4.83 -5.02
N HIS A 80 -19.01 -3.69 -4.33
CA HIS A 80 -20.25 -2.98 -4.02
C HIS A 80 -20.63 -2.02 -5.15
N THR A 81 -21.81 -2.22 -5.72
CA THR A 81 -22.37 -1.37 -6.79
C THR A 81 -23.28 -0.25 -6.25
N SER A 82 -23.32 -0.03 -4.93
CA SER A 82 -24.23 0.96 -4.35
C SER A 82 -23.83 2.40 -4.67
N ASN A 83 -24.82 3.27 -4.92
CA ASN A 83 -24.63 4.72 -5.12
C ASN A 83 -24.49 5.50 -3.80
N PHE A 84 -23.99 4.87 -2.77
CA PHE A 84 -23.84 5.50 -1.46
C PHE A 84 -22.66 6.50 -1.45
N VAL A 85 -22.75 7.51 -0.61
CA VAL A 85 -21.76 8.61 -0.50
C VAL A 85 -20.33 8.14 -0.20
N TRP A 86 -20.19 6.98 0.41
CA TRP A 86 -18.92 6.28 0.65
C TRP A 86 -18.57 5.28 -0.47
N ARG A 87 -19.15 5.47 -1.65
CA ARG A 87 -18.79 4.65 -2.80
C ARG A 87 -17.29 4.70 -3.01
N ARG A 88 -16.65 3.58 -2.80
CA ARG A 88 -15.25 3.39 -3.18
C ARG A 88 -15.26 3.04 -4.67
N GLU A 89 -14.35 3.66 -5.41
CA GLU A 89 -14.13 3.24 -6.78
C GLU A 89 -13.83 1.74 -6.81
N ALA A 90 -14.39 1.03 -7.79
CA ALA A 90 -14.08 -0.37 -7.99
C ALA A 90 -12.64 -0.47 -8.51
N PHE A 91 -11.74 -0.93 -7.68
CA PHE A 91 -10.39 -1.28 -8.10
C PHE A 91 -10.33 -2.76 -8.45
N PRO A 92 -9.43 -3.17 -9.34
CA PRO A 92 -9.13 -4.58 -9.54
C PRO A 92 -8.85 -5.26 -8.20
N VAL A 93 -9.27 -6.51 -8.07
CA VAL A 93 -9.08 -7.32 -6.87
C VAL A 93 -8.25 -8.55 -7.19
N SER A 94 -7.35 -8.90 -6.28
CA SER A 94 -6.46 -10.05 -6.41
C SER A 94 -6.17 -10.68 -5.04
N GLU A 95 -5.77 -11.94 -5.01
CA GLU A 95 -5.12 -12.50 -3.84
C GLU A 95 -3.69 -11.97 -3.69
N ASP A 96 -3.02 -11.65 -4.80
CA ASP A 96 -1.74 -10.94 -4.80
C ASP A 96 -1.97 -9.45 -4.50
N CYS A 97 -2.09 -9.12 -3.21
CA CYS A 97 -2.52 -7.82 -2.75
C CYS A 97 -1.72 -7.26 -1.57
N LEU A 98 -0.71 -7.99 -1.07
CA LEU A 98 0.05 -7.61 0.13
C LEU A 98 1.10 -6.54 -0.21
N TYR A 99 0.58 -5.34 -0.46
CA TYR A 99 1.35 -4.17 -0.87
C TYR A 99 1.06 -2.99 0.04
N LEU A 100 2.04 -2.09 0.10
CA LEU A 100 1.94 -0.83 0.82
C LEU A 100 2.29 0.35 -0.09
N ASN A 101 1.93 1.54 0.35
CA ASN A 101 2.28 2.78 -0.31
C ASN A 101 2.92 3.71 0.72
N VAL A 102 3.88 4.54 0.29
CA VAL A 102 4.62 5.44 1.17
C VAL A 102 4.61 6.84 0.60
N TRP A 103 4.27 7.83 1.42
CA TRP A 103 4.41 9.25 1.11
C TRP A 103 5.45 9.87 2.02
N THR A 104 6.35 10.67 1.46
CA THR A 104 7.35 11.41 2.22
C THR A 104 7.75 12.71 1.51
N SER A 105 8.02 13.75 2.26
CA SER A 105 8.59 14.98 1.74
C SER A 105 10.14 14.98 1.70
N ASP A 106 10.76 14.00 2.35
CA ASP A 106 12.23 13.90 2.39
C ASP A 106 12.66 12.44 2.55
N THR A 107 13.37 11.90 1.57
CA THR A 107 13.86 10.51 1.56
C THR A 107 15.18 10.32 2.33
N LYS A 108 15.78 11.39 2.86
CA LYS A 108 17.09 11.37 3.51
C LYS A 108 17.04 11.62 5.01
N ARG A 109 15.99 12.31 5.49
CA ARG A 109 15.83 12.61 6.91
C ARG A 109 15.03 11.52 7.61
N GLN A 110 15.37 11.28 8.88
CA GLN A 110 14.49 10.53 9.77
C GLN A 110 13.29 11.39 10.11
N GLN A 111 12.10 10.82 9.92
CA GLN A 111 10.81 11.46 10.17
C GLN A 111 9.93 10.50 10.96
N PRO A 112 8.97 11.01 11.74
CA PRO A 112 7.94 10.16 12.34
C PRO A 112 7.22 9.33 11.28
N VAL A 113 6.94 8.07 11.58
CA VAL A 113 6.23 7.16 10.68
C VAL A 113 4.83 6.93 11.22
N MET A 114 3.83 7.08 10.36
CA MET A 114 2.45 6.73 10.61
C MET A 114 2.03 5.63 9.65
N VAL A 115 1.50 4.53 10.19
CA VAL A 115 0.97 3.42 9.39
C VAL A 115 -0.55 3.44 9.48
N TRP A 116 -1.20 3.51 8.32
CA TRP A 116 -2.65 3.51 8.21
C TRP A 116 -3.17 2.13 7.83
N PHE A 117 -3.99 1.57 8.70
CA PHE A 117 -4.78 0.38 8.46
C PHE A 117 -6.20 0.80 8.11
N HIS A 118 -6.63 0.56 6.87
CA HIS A 118 -7.97 0.97 6.43
C HIS A 118 -9.08 0.21 7.15
N GLY A 119 -10.21 0.85 7.32
CA GLY A 119 -11.43 0.23 7.83
C GLY A 119 -12.18 -0.57 6.76
N GLY A 120 -13.24 -1.25 7.16
CA GLY A 120 -14.12 -2.02 6.27
C GLY A 120 -14.56 -3.35 6.89
N ALA A 121 -14.58 -3.42 8.23
CA ALA A 121 -15.02 -4.59 9.02
C ALA A 121 -14.32 -5.89 8.59
N HIS A 122 -13.05 -5.82 8.22
CA HIS A 122 -12.22 -6.93 7.71
C HIS A 122 -12.77 -7.61 6.45
N THR A 123 -13.79 -7.07 5.82
CA THR A 123 -14.43 -7.64 4.62
C THR A 123 -14.22 -6.81 3.37
N SER A 124 -13.87 -5.54 3.51
CA SER A 124 -13.68 -4.62 2.41
C SER A 124 -12.68 -3.51 2.74
N GLY A 125 -12.20 -2.81 1.72
CA GLY A 125 -11.32 -1.67 1.85
C GLY A 125 -10.01 -1.84 1.08
N GLN A 126 -9.25 -0.75 1.01
CA GLN A 126 -7.95 -0.69 0.36
C GLN A 126 -7.13 0.49 0.87
N GLY A 127 -5.81 0.34 0.90
CA GLY A 127 -4.89 1.39 1.35
C GLY A 127 -4.70 2.53 0.35
N HIS A 128 -5.11 2.35 -0.91
CA HIS A 128 -4.93 3.33 -1.98
C HIS A 128 -6.22 4.09 -2.36
N SER A 129 -7.22 4.08 -1.49
CA SER A 129 -8.38 4.96 -1.68
C SER A 129 -7.93 6.43 -1.74
N PRO A 130 -8.47 7.25 -2.67
CA PRO A 130 -8.09 8.67 -2.78
C PRO A 130 -8.23 9.46 -1.49
N ILE A 131 -9.15 9.08 -0.61
CA ILE A 131 -9.35 9.73 0.71
C ILE A 131 -8.20 9.45 1.68
N PHE A 132 -7.30 8.53 1.38
CA PHE A 132 -6.12 8.17 2.18
C PHE A 132 -4.84 8.70 1.56
N ASP A 133 -4.92 9.64 0.61
CA ASP A 133 -3.72 10.27 0.07
C ASP A 133 -2.90 10.92 1.18
N GLY A 134 -1.64 10.55 1.24
CA GLY A 134 -0.74 10.92 2.33
C GLY A 134 -0.01 12.23 2.13
N SER A 135 -0.26 12.95 1.04
CA SER A 135 0.54 14.12 0.66
C SER A 135 0.50 15.23 1.70
N GLU A 136 -0.67 15.48 2.33
CA GLU A 136 -0.80 16.54 3.32
C GLU A 136 0.02 16.23 4.58
N LEU A 137 -0.06 15.01 5.11
CA LEU A 137 0.73 14.59 6.27
C LEU A 137 2.23 14.55 5.95
N ALA A 138 2.58 14.06 4.77
CA ALA A 138 3.97 14.05 4.31
C ALA A 138 4.53 15.46 4.16
N GLY A 139 3.72 16.41 3.70
CA GLY A 139 4.09 17.82 3.63
C GLY A 139 4.36 18.47 4.99
N GLN A 140 3.83 17.86 6.07
CA GLN A 140 4.09 18.26 7.46
C GLN A 140 5.26 17.50 8.09
N GLY A 141 5.99 16.70 7.35
CA GLY A 141 7.18 15.99 7.82
C GLY A 141 6.89 14.63 8.47
N VAL A 142 5.79 14.00 8.11
CA VAL A 142 5.44 12.62 8.52
C VAL A 142 5.65 11.68 7.34
N VAL A 143 6.26 10.53 7.55
CA VAL A 143 6.20 9.43 6.57
C VAL A 143 4.88 8.71 6.76
N LEU A 144 3.95 8.85 5.80
CA LEU A 144 2.71 8.08 5.84
C LEU A 144 2.86 6.79 5.03
N ILE A 145 2.45 5.69 5.64
CA ILE A 145 2.36 4.37 4.99
C ILE A 145 0.90 3.94 5.03
N THR A 146 0.34 3.55 3.88
CA THR A 146 -0.96 2.87 3.82
C THR A 146 -0.74 1.44 3.35
N ILE A 147 -1.47 0.50 3.92
CA ILE A 147 -1.30 -0.91 3.59
C ILE A 147 -2.60 -1.54 3.08
N ASN A 148 -2.47 -2.52 2.20
CA ASN A 148 -3.50 -3.52 2.00
C ASN A 148 -3.23 -4.71 2.93
N TYR A 149 -4.28 -5.41 3.37
CA TYR A 149 -4.19 -6.66 4.12
C TYR A 149 -5.31 -7.58 3.66
N ARG A 150 -5.10 -8.89 3.79
CA ARG A 150 -6.08 -9.89 3.37
C ARG A 150 -7.41 -9.70 4.08
N LEU A 151 -8.50 -9.89 3.35
CA LEU A 151 -9.86 -9.60 3.80
C LEU A 151 -10.75 -10.85 3.77
N GLY A 152 -11.85 -10.80 4.52
CA GLY A 152 -12.84 -11.86 4.53
C GLY A 152 -12.25 -13.25 4.79
N PRO A 153 -12.69 -14.29 4.07
CA PRO A 153 -12.20 -15.64 4.29
C PRO A 153 -10.72 -15.84 3.91
N PHE A 154 -10.14 -14.98 3.09
CA PHE A 154 -8.72 -15.08 2.74
C PHE A 154 -7.79 -14.60 3.85
N GLY A 155 -8.26 -13.69 4.72
CA GLY A 155 -7.48 -13.15 5.82
C GLY A 155 -7.94 -13.62 7.19
N PHE A 156 -9.25 -13.80 7.38
CA PHE A 156 -9.86 -13.97 8.71
C PHE A 156 -10.65 -15.28 8.87
N LEU A 157 -10.39 -16.29 8.02
CA LEU A 157 -11.01 -17.59 8.17
C LEU A 157 -10.44 -18.28 9.41
N ALA A 158 -11.27 -18.43 10.45
CA ALA A 158 -10.99 -19.25 11.60
C ALA A 158 -11.65 -20.63 11.42
N HIS A 159 -10.85 -21.64 11.08
CA HIS A 159 -11.33 -23.01 10.90
C HIS A 159 -10.47 -23.99 11.72
N PRO A 160 -11.05 -24.94 12.46
CA PRO A 160 -10.28 -25.84 13.33
C PRO A 160 -9.13 -26.57 12.63
N LEU A 161 -9.30 -26.97 11.37
CA LEU A 161 -8.23 -27.61 10.59
C LEU A 161 -7.08 -26.68 10.22
N LEU A 162 -7.32 -25.37 10.13
CA LEU A 162 -6.31 -24.36 9.81
C LEU A 162 -5.69 -23.76 11.09
N ALA A 163 -6.35 -23.89 12.22
CA ALA A 163 -5.88 -23.31 13.48
C ALA A 163 -4.54 -23.89 13.95
N SER A 164 -4.22 -25.14 13.56
CA SER A 164 -2.94 -25.78 13.86
C SER A 164 -1.79 -25.26 12.96
N GLU A 165 -2.09 -24.59 11.86
CA GLU A 165 -1.10 -24.07 10.91
C GLU A 165 -0.68 -22.64 11.23
N SER A 166 -1.41 -21.96 12.10
CA SER A 166 -1.12 -20.57 12.50
C SER A 166 -1.14 -20.44 14.01
N THR A 167 -0.11 -19.82 14.58
CA THR A 167 -0.04 -19.45 16.00
C THR A 167 -1.15 -18.49 16.43
N TYR A 168 -1.81 -17.83 15.49
CA TYR A 168 -2.84 -16.82 15.74
C TYR A 168 -4.26 -17.33 15.47
N GLY A 169 -4.43 -18.58 15.02
CA GLY A 169 -5.73 -19.18 14.72
C GLY A 169 -6.44 -18.61 13.48
N SER A 170 -5.84 -17.67 12.78
CA SER A 170 -6.31 -17.13 11.50
C SER A 170 -5.12 -16.70 10.65
N ALA A 171 -5.35 -16.48 9.36
CA ALA A 171 -4.31 -16.17 8.38
C ALA A 171 -4.26 -14.68 7.98
N GLY A 172 -5.05 -13.80 8.62
CA GLY A 172 -5.17 -12.38 8.34
C GLY A 172 -4.11 -11.50 8.97
#